data_1153cadd4fac9fe7da12d9c8541cc5ba
#
_entry.id   1153cadd4fac9fe7da12d9c8541cc5ba
#
_cell.length_a   1.000
_cell.length_b   1.000
_cell.length_c   1.000
_cell.angle_alpha   90.00
_cell.angle_beta   90.00
_cell.angle_gamma   90.00
#
_symmetry.space_group_name_H-M   'P 1'
#
loop_
_entity.id
_entity.type
_entity.pdbx_description
1 polymer ?
#
loop_
_entity_poly.entity_id
_entity_poly.type
_entity_poly.pdbx_seq_one_letter_code
_entity_poly.pdbx_strand_id
1 'polypeptide(L)'
;MTKGNQLREILARPGIQVLTGVYDCLGAKLAEKAGFEVAFTSGFGISAATLGRPDFGLLTATETLMSVANIVGAVDIPVVADIDTGYGNPLNVYRTVSDVVRADAGGIILEDQEWPKKCGHFSGKKVISTAAHVEKIRAAVEATQNSGLV
;
A
#
# COMPACT_ATOMS: atom_id res chain seq x y z
N MET A 1 16.64 -10.35 7.00
CA MET A 1 16.03 -10.26 5.65
C MET A 1 14.97 -9.17 5.74
N THR A 2 14.92 -8.20 4.79
CA THR A 2 13.88 -7.16 4.78
C THR A 2 12.53 -7.76 4.44
N LYS A 3 11.43 -7.11 4.84
CA LYS A 3 10.05 -7.54 4.50
C LYS A 3 9.82 -7.59 2.98
N GLY A 4 10.46 -6.70 2.21
CA GLY A 4 10.40 -6.72 0.75
C GLY A 4 11.07 -7.96 0.15
N ASN A 5 12.23 -8.36 0.65
CA ASN A 5 12.87 -9.60 0.19
C ASN A 5 12.04 -10.83 0.54
N GLN A 6 11.46 -10.87 1.74
CA GLN A 6 10.54 -11.93 2.14
C GLN A 6 9.33 -12.01 1.21
N LEU A 7 8.74 -10.85 0.85
CA LEU A 7 7.62 -10.79 -0.10
C LEU A 7 8.03 -11.32 -1.48
N ARG A 8 9.22 -10.94 -2.00
CA ARG A 8 9.73 -11.45 -3.29
C ARG A 8 9.86 -12.98 -3.30
N GLU A 9 10.38 -13.56 -2.22
CA GLU A 9 10.47 -15.02 -2.10
C GLU A 9 9.10 -15.68 -2.10
N ILE A 10 8.11 -15.11 -1.41
CA ILE A 10 6.74 -15.62 -1.40
C ILE A 10 6.13 -15.53 -2.81
N LEU A 11 6.23 -14.38 -3.47
CA LEU A 11 5.69 -14.16 -4.81
C LEU A 11 6.37 -15.02 -5.89
N ALA A 12 7.61 -15.44 -5.69
CA ALA A 12 8.34 -16.31 -6.61
C ALA A 12 7.92 -17.80 -6.52
N ARG A 13 7.15 -18.18 -5.53
CA ARG A 13 6.67 -19.56 -5.36
C ARG A 13 5.63 -19.91 -6.43
N PRO A 14 5.60 -21.16 -6.91
CA PRO A 14 4.55 -21.59 -7.83
C PRO A 14 3.17 -21.58 -7.16
N GLY A 15 2.13 -21.33 -7.94
CA GLY A 15 0.74 -21.32 -7.50
C GLY A 15 0.24 -19.93 -7.12
N ILE A 16 -0.94 -19.88 -6.50
CA ILE A 16 -1.61 -18.64 -6.10
C ILE A 16 -1.10 -18.24 -4.73
N GLN A 17 -0.64 -17.00 -4.61
CA GLN A 17 -0.34 -16.37 -3.32
C GLN A 17 -1.52 -15.51 -2.89
N VAL A 18 -2.00 -15.72 -1.67
CA VAL A 18 -3.16 -15.00 -1.15
C VAL A 18 -2.71 -13.88 -0.23
N LEU A 19 -3.01 -12.64 -0.61
CA LEU A 19 -2.81 -11.45 0.21
C LEU A 19 -4.15 -11.10 0.87
N THR A 20 -4.21 -11.15 2.19
CA THR A 20 -5.44 -10.78 2.90
C THR A 20 -5.50 -9.29 3.19
N GLY A 21 -6.67 -8.67 2.92
CA GLY A 21 -6.89 -7.25 3.20
C GLY A 21 -7.09 -6.97 4.68
N VAL A 22 -6.30 -6.05 5.23
CA VAL A 22 -6.39 -5.60 6.62
C VAL A 22 -6.50 -4.08 6.68
N TYR A 23 -7.04 -3.52 7.73
CA TYR A 23 -7.21 -2.08 7.88
C TYR A 23 -6.89 -1.57 9.30
N ASP A 24 -6.54 -2.46 10.22
CA ASP A 24 -6.07 -2.15 11.56
C ASP A 24 -5.09 -3.22 12.09
N CYS A 25 -4.45 -2.93 13.20
CA CYS A 25 -3.47 -3.82 13.82
C CYS A 25 -4.09 -5.13 14.33
N LEU A 26 -5.34 -5.10 14.80
CA LEU A 26 -6.01 -6.31 15.29
C LEU A 26 -6.30 -7.26 14.13
N GLY A 27 -6.85 -6.74 13.03
CA GLY A 27 -7.09 -7.51 11.81
C GLY A 27 -5.79 -8.12 11.26
N ALA A 28 -4.69 -7.35 11.25
CA ALA A 28 -3.38 -7.84 10.82
C ALA A 28 -2.88 -9.01 11.70
N LYS A 29 -2.96 -8.87 13.03
CA LYS A 29 -2.60 -9.96 13.97
C LYS A 29 -3.46 -11.20 13.81
N LEU A 30 -4.75 -11.03 13.56
CA LEU A 30 -5.66 -12.15 13.30
C LEU A 30 -5.34 -12.86 11.97
N ALA A 31 -5.01 -12.09 10.94
CA ALA A 31 -4.57 -12.63 9.64
C ALA A 31 -3.29 -13.46 9.79
N GLU A 32 -2.28 -12.92 10.45
CA GLU A 32 -1.03 -13.63 10.73
C GLU A 32 -1.26 -14.90 11.55
N LYS A 33 -2.05 -14.81 12.62
CA LYS A 33 -2.40 -15.98 13.46
C LYS A 33 -3.20 -17.04 12.69
N ALA A 34 -4.00 -16.64 11.69
CA ALA A 34 -4.74 -17.56 10.82
C ALA A 34 -3.84 -18.24 9.77
N GLY A 35 -2.55 -17.89 9.69
CA GLY A 35 -1.58 -18.51 8.80
C GLY A 35 -1.45 -17.83 7.43
N PHE A 36 -1.98 -16.62 7.25
CA PHE A 36 -1.68 -15.84 6.05
C PHE A 36 -0.22 -15.40 6.08
N GLU A 37 0.46 -15.55 4.95
CA GLU A 37 1.89 -15.22 4.83
C GLU A 37 2.14 -13.79 4.37
N VAL A 38 1.10 -13.11 3.83
CA VAL A 38 1.16 -11.72 3.35
C VAL A 38 -0.17 -11.04 3.69
N ALA A 39 -0.10 -9.82 4.17
CA ALA A 39 -1.26 -8.93 4.28
C ALA A 39 -1.12 -7.75 3.31
N PHE A 40 -2.25 -7.10 2.96
CA PHE A 40 -2.20 -5.80 2.30
C PHE A 40 -3.13 -4.82 3.02
N THR A 41 -2.76 -3.54 3.07
CA THR A 41 -3.62 -2.53 3.67
C THR A 41 -4.73 -2.13 2.69
N SER A 42 -5.97 -2.09 3.16
CA SER A 42 -7.12 -1.68 2.36
C SER A 42 -7.42 -0.20 2.60
N GLY A 43 -7.20 0.67 1.60
CA GLY A 43 -7.57 2.08 1.68
C GLY A 43 -9.05 2.27 2.02
N PHE A 44 -9.93 1.46 1.41
CA PHE A 44 -11.35 1.43 1.77
C PHE A 44 -11.58 1.08 3.25
N GLY A 45 -10.94 0.03 3.75
CA GLY A 45 -11.08 -0.40 5.13
C GLY A 45 -10.56 0.65 6.12
N ILE A 46 -9.40 1.26 5.83
CA ILE A 46 -8.83 2.35 6.65
C ILE A 46 -9.77 3.56 6.66
N SER A 47 -10.30 3.99 5.51
CA SER A 47 -11.24 5.11 5.43
C SER A 47 -12.50 4.85 6.26
N ALA A 48 -13.07 3.65 6.14
CA ALA A 48 -14.25 3.24 6.89
C ALA A 48 -13.99 3.17 8.40
N ALA A 49 -12.85 2.60 8.82
CA ALA A 49 -12.52 2.43 10.24
C ALA A 49 -12.08 3.73 10.92
N THR A 50 -11.33 4.59 10.20
CA THR A 50 -10.76 5.82 10.77
C THR A 50 -11.73 7.00 10.71
N LEU A 51 -12.42 7.17 9.57
CA LEU A 51 -13.29 8.32 9.32
C LEU A 51 -14.79 7.98 9.36
N GLY A 52 -15.17 6.70 9.31
CA GLY A 52 -16.56 6.30 9.10
C GLY A 52 -17.11 6.79 7.75
N ARG A 53 -16.26 6.91 6.74
CA ARG A 53 -16.58 7.47 5.43
C ARG A 53 -16.17 6.52 4.30
N PRO A 54 -16.89 6.60 3.15
CA PRO A 54 -16.50 5.86 1.96
C PRO A 54 -15.15 6.37 1.41
N ASP A 55 -14.47 5.50 0.69
CA ASP A 55 -13.16 5.75 0.12
C ASP A 55 -13.25 6.56 -1.19
N PHE A 56 -13.16 7.87 -1.06
CA PHE A 56 -13.12 8.86 -2.14
C PHE A 56 -11.87 9.76 -2.05
N GLY A 57 -10.76 9.24 -1.56
CA GLY A 57 -9.56 10.03 -1.38
C GLY A 57 -9.70 11.08 -0.25
N LEU A 58 -10.45 10.77 0.80
CA LEU A 58 -10.65 11.65 1.95
C LEU A 58 -9.50 11.60 2.94
N LEU A 59 -8.85 10.43 3.06
CA LEU A 59 -7.66 10.27 3.89
C LEU A 59 -6.49 11.07 3.32
N THR A 60 -5.77 11.73 4.20
CA THR A 60 -4.49 12.35 3.84
C THR A 60 -3.37 11.31 3.81
N ALA A 61 -2.25 11.62 3.12
CA ALA A 61 -1.06 10.78 3.15
C ALA A 61 -0.61 10.45 4.58
N THR A 62 -0.64 11.43 5.48
CA THR A 62 -0.20 11.25 6.87
C THR A 62 -1.08 10.24 7.63
N GLU A 63 -2.40 10.32 7.48
CA GLU A 63 -3.33 9.39 8.13
C GLU A 63 -3.15 7.97 7.60
N THR A 64 -3.03 7.80 6.28
CA THR A 64 -2.80 6.49 5.66
C THR A 64 -1.45 5.91 6.09
N LEU A 65 -0.36 6.69 5.99
CA LEU A 65 0.98 6.23 6.33
C LEU A 65 1.11 5.89 7.82
N MET A 66 0.43 6.62 8.71
CA MET A 66 0.38 6.27 10.13
C MET A 66 -0.31 4.92 10.34
N SER A 67 -1.43 4.69 9.67
CA SER A 67 -2.14 3.39 9.73
C SER A 67 -1.27 2.25 9.17
N VAL A 68 -0.61 2.47 8.03
CA VAL A 68 0.33 1.50 7.43
C VAL A 68 1.47 1.18 8.39
N ALA A 69 2.14 2.18 8.96
CA ALA A 69 3.25 1.98 9.88
C ALA A 69 2.84 1.19 11.13
N ASN A 70 1.66 1.49 11.68
CA ASN A 70 1.12 0.76 12.84
C ASN A 70 0.82 -0.70 12.49
N ILE A 71 0.21 -0.97 11.33
CA ILE A 71 -0.11 -2.32 10.85
C ILE A 71 1.18 -3.11 10.62
N VAL A 72 2.16 -2.53 9.90
CA VAL A 72 3.46 -3.16 9.64
C VAL A 72 4.18 -3.50 10.94
N GLY A 73 4.20 -2.57 11.90
CA GLY A 73 4.83 -2.78 13.21
C GLY A 73 4.11 -3.80 14.10
N ALA A 74 2.88 -4.19 13.77
CA ALA A 74 2.09 -5.12 14.56
C ALA A 74 2.33 -6.59 14.21
N VAL A 75 2.92 -6.91 13.04
CA VAL A 75 3.04 -8.29 12.50
C VAL A 75 4.44 -8.59 11.97
N ASP A 76 4.78 -9.86 11.91
CA ASP A 76 6.04 -10.34 11.35
C ASP A 76 5.95 -10.73 9.87
N ILE A 77 4.75 -10.91 9.32
CA ILE A 77 4.54 -11.14 7.89
C ILE A 77 4.73 -9.83 7.09
N PRO A 78 5.17 -9.90 5.80
CA PRO A 78 5.23 -8.73 4.95
C PRO A 78 3.84 -8.15 4.70
N VAL A 79 3.77 -6.81 4.71
CA VAL A 79 2.55 -6.05 4.42
C VAL A 79 2.76 -5.25 3.15
N VAL A 80 1.83 -5.36 2.21
CA VAL A 80 1.78 -4.51 1.00
C VAL A 80 0.93 -3.28 1.32
N ALA A 81 1.50 -2.11 1.18
CA ALA A 81 0.82 -0.84 1.47
C ALA A 81 0.03 -0.33 0.26
N ASP A 82 -1.27 -0.13 0.42
CA ASP A 82 -2.08 0.66 -0.51
C ASP A 82 -1.77 2.15 -0.27
N ILE A 83 -1.18 2.80 -1.27
CA ILE A 83 -0.81 4.21 -1.21
C ILE A 83 -1.63 5.07 -2.19
N ASP A 84 -2.81 4.58 -2.56
CA ASP A 84 -3.70 5.26 -3.51
C ASP A 84 -2.93 5.70 -4.78
N THR A 85 -3.04 6.95 -5.15
CA THR A 85 -2.33 7.54 -6.31
C THR A 85 -0.95 8.14 -5.95
N GLY A 86 -0.47 7.90 -4.72
CA GLY A 86 0.80 8.45 -4.21
C GLY A 86 0.67 9.88 -3.65
N TYR A 87 -0.56 10.39 -3.48
CA TYR A 87 -0.91 11.67 -2.84
C TYR A 87 -0.35 12.91 -3.53
N GLY A 88 -0.22 12.88 -4.86
CA GLY A 88 0.15 14.05 -5.63
C GLY A 88 0.98 13.75 -6.88
N ASN A 89 1.94 14.61 -7.16
CA ASN A 89 2.85 14.51 -8.30
C ASN A 89 4.02 13.52 -8.00
N PRO A 90 4.96 13.28 -8.95
CA PRO A 90 6.08 12.36 -8.72
C PRO A 90 6.93 12.67 -7.48
N LEU A 91 7.12 13.94 -7.09
CA LEU A 91 7.84 14.29 -5.85
C LEU A 91 7.08 13.84 -4.58
N ASN A 92 5.74 13.94 -4.62
CA ASN A 92 4.91 13.43 -3.53
C ASN A 92 5.00 11.89 -3.45
N VAL A 93 4.98 11.21 -4.60
CA VAL A 93 5.15 9.75 -4.68
C VAL A 93 6.49 9.34 -4.08
N TYR A 94 7.59 10.00 -4.48
CA TYR A 94 8.92 9.75 -3.90
C TYR A 94 8.91 9.83 -2.38
N ARG A 95 8.32 10.89 -1.82
CA ARG A 95 8.20 11.06 -0.36
C ARG A 95 7.34 9.97 0.28
N THR A 96 6.15 9.71 -0.28
CA THR A 96 5.22 8.69 0.23
C THR A 96 5.89 7.32 0.28
N VAL A 97 6.56 6.92 -0.81
CA VAL A 97 7.27 5.64 -0.88
C VAL A 97 8.46 5.61 0.10
N SER A 98 9.20 6.72 0.25
CA SER A 98 10.27 6.81 1.25
C SER A 98 9.76 6.60 2.69
N ASP A 99 8.55 7.09 3.01
CA ASP A 99 7.93 6.90 4.32
C ASP A 99 7.49 5.43 4.50
N VAL A 100 6.97 4.78 3.46
CA VAL A 100 6.63 3.34 3.46
C VAL A 100 7.89 2.47 3.63
N VAL A 101 8.99 2.82 2.98
CA VAL A 101 10.30 2.16 3.16
C VAL A 101 10.76 2.26 4.62
N ARG A 102 10.65 3.44 5.25
CA ARG A 102 11.02 3.62 6.66
C ARG A 102 10.15 2.80 7.61
N ALA A 103 8.90 2.53 7.23
CA ALA A 103 8.00 1.67 7.99
C ALA A 103 8.32 0.17 7.83
N ASP A 104 9.29 -0.20 6.98
CA ASP A 104 9.64 -1.60 6.64
C ASP A 104 8.48 -2.41 6.05
N ALA A 105 7.63 -1.77 5.23
CA ALA A 105 6.62 -2.50 4.47
C ALA A 105 7.26 -3.44 3.42
N GLY A 106 6.55 -4.49 3.05
CA GLY A 106 7.02 -5.47 2.06
C GLY A 106 6.90 -4.99 0.61
N GLY A 107 5.85 -4.23 0.32
CA GLY A 107 5.55 -3.74 -1.02
C GLY A 107 4.54 -2.60 -1.02
N ILE A 108 4.24 -2.08 -2.22
CA ILE A 108 3.23 -1.03 -2.42
C ILE A 108 2.27 -1.38 -3.56
N ILE A 109 1.08 -0.80 -3.49
CA ILE A 109 0.15 -0.65 -4.61
C ILE A 109 0.02 0.83 -4.90
N LEU A 110 0.34 1.24 -6.13
CA LEU A 110 0.24 2.61 -6.62
C LEU A 110 -0.75 2.67 -7.79
N GLU A 111 -1.85 3.37 -7.61
CA GLU A 111 -2.90 3.48 -8.62
C GLU A 111 -2.64 4.60 -9.64
N ASP A 112 -3.12 4.40 -10.87
CA ASP A 112 -3.08 5.38 -11.96
C ASP A 112 -4.33 6.27 -12.04
N GLN A 113 -5.19 6.27 -11.02
CA GLN A 113 -6.41 7.07 -11.03
C GLN A 113 -6.12 8.58 -11.02
N GLU A 114 -7.03 9.36 -11.64
CA GLU A 114 -7.11 10.81 -11.41
C GLU A 114 -7.55 11.09 -9.96
N TRP A 115 -6.95 12.12 -9.35
CA TRP A 115 -7.37 12.57 -8.04
C TRP A 115 -8.57 13.53 -8.12
N PRO A 116 -9.58 13.46 -7.23
CA PRO A 116 -9.70 12.48 -6.13
C PRO A 116 -10.08 11.10 -6.66
N LYS A 117 -9.37 10.07 -6.16
CA LYS A 117 -9.62 8.68 -6.55
C LYS A 117 -10.97 8.18 -6.03
N LYS A 118 -11.44 7.08 -6.57
CA LYS A 118 -12.63 6.36 -6.11
C LYS A 118 -12.27 4.92 -5.79
N CYS A 119 -12.89 4.37 -4.75
CA CYS A 119 -12.78 2.94 -4.45
C CYS A 119 -13.08 2.10 -5.70
N GLY A 120 -12.33 1.00 -5.86
CA GLY A 120 -12.47 0.08 -7.01
C GLY A 120 -13.88 -0.42 -7.28
N HIS A 121 -14.73 -0.46 -6.26
CA HIS A 121 -16.14 -0.89 -6.36
C HIS A 121 -17.08 0.17 -6.97
N PHE A 122 -16.68 1.41 -7.10
CA PHE A 122 -17.51 2.47 -7.68
C PHE A 122 -17.27 2.65 -9.17
N SER A 123 -18.31 3.07 -9.88
CA SER A 123 -18.23 3.43 -11.30
C SER A 123 -17.66 4.83 -11.52
N GLY A 124 -17.29 5.13 -12.78
CA GLY A 124 -16.85 6.45 -13.19
C GLY A 124 -15.44 6.82 -12.72
N LYS A 125 -14.55 5.83 -12.52
CA LYS A 125 -13.12 6.04 -12.35
C LYS A 125 -12.53 6.61 -13.63
N LYS A 126 -11.54 7.48 -13.47
CA LYS A 126 -10.73 8.01 -14.56
C LYS A 126 -9.26 7.78 -14.25
N VAL A 127 -8.45 7.61 -15.26
CA VAL A 127 -7.02 7.38 -15.13
C VAL A 127 -6.22 8.51 -15.77
N ILE A 128 -5.05 8.78 -15.22
CA ILE A 128 -4.08 9.71 -15.80
C ILE A 128 -3.44 9.09 -17.06
N SER A 129 -2.74 9.89 -17.86
CA SER A 129 -2.03 9.36 -19.01
C SER A 129 -0.93 8.37 -18.59
N THR A 130 -0.64 7.40 -19.46
CA THR A 130 0.46 6.45 -19.26
C THR A 130 1.78 7.17 -18.98
N ALA A 131 2.08 8.24 -19.70
CA ALA A 131 3.31 9.01 -19.49
C ALA A 131 3.38 9.60 -18.08
N ALA A 132 2.28 10.17 -17.57
CA ALA A 132 2.22 10.72 -16.21
C ALA A 132 2.36 9.63 -15.14
N HIS A 133 1.77 8.45 -15.35
CA HIS A 133 1.92 7.33 -14.42
C HIS A 133 3.34 6.76 -14.42
N VAL A 134 3.98 6.65 -15.58
CA VAL A 134 5.38 6.24 -15.70
C VAL A 134 6.31 7.13 -14.88
N GLU A 135 6.11 8.45 -14.87
CA GLU A 135 6.91 9.35 -14.04
C GLU A 135 6.70 9.09 -12.54
N LYS A 136 5.47 8.77 -12.11
CA LYS A 136 5.19 8.37 -10.73
C LYS A 136 5.89 7.05 -10.37
N ILE A 137 5.84 6.05 -11.27
CA ILE A 137 6.52 4.76 -11.07
C ILE A 137 8.04 4.97 -10.96
N ARG A 138 8.63 5.81 -11.83
CA ARG A 138 10.06 6.14 -11.75
C ARG A 138 10.44 6.74 -10.39
N ALA A 139 9.65 7.68 -9.90
CA ALA A 139 9.85 8.28 -8.58
C ALA A 139 9.73 7.24 -7.45
N ALA A 140 8.75 6.32 -7.55
CA ALA A 140 8.60 5.21 -6.62
C ALA A 140 9.84 4.30 -6.63
N VAL A 141 10.29 3.87 -7.80
CA VAL A 141 11.49 3.02 -7.97
C VAL A 141 12.73 3.71 -7.41
N GLU A 142 12.91 5.00 -7.65
CA GLU A 142 14.04 5.77 -7.08
C GLU A 142 14.00 5.79 -5.55
N ALA A 143 12.81 5.98 -4.97
CA ALA A 143 12.63 5.97 -3.52
C ALA A 143 12.88 4.60 -2.87
N THR A 144 12.78 3.50 -3.62
CA THR A 144 12.98 2.13 -3.12
C THR A 144 14.44 1.65 -3.18
N GLN A 145 15.37 2.44 -3.72
CA GLN A 145 16.75 2.02 -3.90
C GLN A 145 17.34 1.42 -2.61
N ASN A 146 17.86 0.19 -2.72
CA ASN A 146 18.47 -0.58 -1.63
C ASN A 146 17.53 -1.01 -0.48
N SER A 147 16.22 -0.77 -0.55
CA SER A 147 15.27 -1.17 0.51
C SER A 147 14.76 -2.61 0.36
N GLY A 148 14.74 -3.13 -0.86
CA GLY A 148 14.11 -4.41 -1.20
C GLY A 148 12.58 -4.33 -1.34
N LEU A 149 11.94 -3.18 -1.17
CA LEU A 149 10.50 -2.99 -1.35
C LEU A 149 10.04 -3.45 -2.74
N VAL A 150 8.86 -4.09 -2.83
CA VAL A 150 8.21 -4.62 -4.06
C VAL A 150 7.16 -3.64 -4.56
#